data_9dd4b6531c29c53594df7e0b304a300b
#
_entry.id   9dd4b6531c29c53594df7e0b304a300b
#
_cell.length_a   1.000
_cell.length_b   1.000
_cell.length_c   1.000
_cell.angle_alpha   90.00
_cell.angle_beta   90.00
_cell.angle_gamma   90.00
#
_symmetry.space_group_name_H-M   'P 1'
#
loop_
_entity.id
_entity.type
_entity.pdbx_description
1 polymer ?
#
loop_
_entity_poly.entity_id
_entity_poly.type
_entity_poly.pdbx_seq_one_letter_code
_entity_poly.pdbx_strand_id
1 'polypeptide(L)'
;MKHRLSEKWIKASIAGTLWAASEIVLGSFLHNLRVPFGGNILTAIGIIILISISYVWTDKGLFWRAGLICALMKTLSPSAVIFGPMIAIFTESLLLELSVFVFGRSLAGYLAGSMLAMSWNLFQKIANYLIMYGSDIALVYSSLLKMAQKQL
;
A
#
# COMPACT_ATOMS: atom_id res chain seq x y z
N MET A 1 -31.36 -4.23 -8.38
CA MET A 1 -29.99 -4.76 -8.22
C MET A 1 -28.92 -3.92 -8.95
N LYS A 2 -29.11 -3.54 -10.20
CA LYS A 2 -28.19 -2.67 -10.97
C LYS A 2 -27.88 -1.32 -10.30
N HIS A 3 -28.88 -0.64 -9.74
CA HIS A 3 -28.75 0.68 -9.11
C HIS A 3 -27.82 0.65 -7.88
N ARG A 4 -27.93 -0.37 -7.02
CA ARG A 4 -27.07 -0.53 -5.84
C ARG A 4 -25.60 -0.82 -6.19
N LEU A 5 -25.35 -1.54 -7.28
CA LEU A 5 -23.98 -1.79 -7.74
C LEU A 5 -23.34 -0.51 -8.27
N SER A 6 -24.09 0.30 -9.03
CA SER A 6 -23.64 1.61 -9.52
C SER A 6 -23.25 2.55 -8.36
N GLU A 7 -24.07 2.63 -7.31
CA GLU A 7 -23.81 3.47 -6.15
C GLU A 7 -22.51 3.09 -5.40
N LYS A 8 -22.28 1.79 -5.21
CA LYS A 8 -21.05 1.29 -4.57
C LYS A 8 -19.79 1.65 -5.36
N TRP A 9 -19.85 1.59 -6.68
CA TRP A 9 -18.75 1.99 -7.54
C TRP A 9 -18.53 3.50 -7.56
N ILE A 10 -19.59 4.29 -7.50
CA ILE A 10 -19.47 5.76 -7.38
C ILE A 10 -18.74 6.14 -6.09
N LYS A 11 -19.16 5.58 -4.95
CA LYS A 11 -18.49 5.82 -3.66
C LYS A 11 -17.04 5.37 -3.67
N ALA A 12 -16.77 4.19 -4.22
CA ALA A 12 -15.42 3.67 -4.36
C ALA A 12 -14.57 4.53 -5.32
N SER A 13 -15.15 5.08 -6.37
CA SER A 13 -14.46 5.99 -7.28
C SER A 13 -14.04 7.28 -6.58
N ILE A 14 -14.90 7.86 -5.77
CA ILE A 14 -14.57 9.06 -4.98
C ILE A 14 -13.42 8.74 -4.01
N ALA A 15 -13.53 7.66 -3.26
CA ALA A 15 -12.49 7.24 -2.32
C ALA A 15 -11.15 6.93 -3.02
N GLY A 16 -11.20 6.18 -4.11
CA GLY A 16 -10.02 5.80 -4.88
C GLY A 16 -9.35 6.97 -5.57
N THR A 17 -10.14 7.94 -6.06
CA THR A 17 -9.59 9.16 -6.69
C THR A 17 -8.93 10.07 -5.65
N LEU A 18 -9.52 10.24 -4.46
CA LEU A 18 -8.90 11.01 -3.38
C LEU A 18 -7.57 10.37 -2.94
N TRP A 19 -7.56 9.06 -2.79
CA TRP A 19 -6.33 8.33 -2.49
C TRP A 19 -5.31 8.50 -3.62
N ALA A 20 -5.69 8.29 -4.88
CA ALA A 20 -4.81 8.45 -6.03
C ALA A 20 -4.23 9.86 -6.14
N ALA A 21 -5.04 10.89 -5.90
CA ALA A 21 -4.57 12.28 -5.89
C ALA A 21 -3.49 12.49 -4.82
N SER A 22 -3.70 11.97 -3.59
CA SER A 22 -2.69 12.03 -2.54
C SER A 22 -1.41 11.26 -2.92
N GLU A 23 -1.54 10.09 -3.52
CA GLU A 23 -0.42 9.27 -4.00
C GLU A 23 0.40 9.99 -5.07
N ILE A 24 -0.24 10.65 -6.03
CA ILE A 24 0.45 11.33 -7.12
C ILE A 24 1.15 12.59 -6.61
N VAL A 25 0.44 13.43 -5.85
CA VAL A 25 0.97 14.70 -5.38
C VAL A 25 2.05 14.50 -4.32
N LEU A 26 1.72 13.80 -3.23
CA LEU A 26 2.65 13.57 -2.13
C LEU A 26 3.76 12.61 -2.53
N GLY A 27 3.46 11.61 -3.38
CA GLY A 27 4.46 10.68 -3.88
C GLY A 27 5.54 11.37 -4.69
N SER A 28 5.16 12.28 -5.58
CA SER A 28 6.10 13.10 -6.34
C SER A 28 6.94 13.99 -5.43
N PHE A 29 6.31 14.62 -4.44
CA PHE A 29 6.98 15.47 -3.47
C PHE A 29 8.00 14.71 -2.60
N LEU A 30 7.57 13.59 -2.01
CA LEU A 30 8.43 12.75 -1.16
C LEU A 30 9.60 12.13 -1.95
N HIS A 31 9.34 11.77 -3.22
CA HIS A 31 10.39 11.24 -4.10
C HIS A 31 11.45 12.30 -4.43
N ASN A 32 11.02 13.52 -4.75
CA ASN A 32 11.94 14.64 -5.04
C ASN A 32 12.79 15.02 -3.83
N LEU A 33 12.23 14.95 -2.63
CA LEU A 33 12.94 15.20 -1.37
C LEU A 33 13.80 14.02 -0.92
N ARG A 34 13.78 12.88 -1.63
CA ARG A 34 14.47 11.63 -1.26
C ARG A 34 14.19 11.18 0.18
N VAL A 35 12.93 11.38 0.64
CA VAL A 35 12.54 11.02 2.00
C VAL A 35 12.60 9.50 2.16
N PRO A 36 13.39 9.00 3.16
CA PRO A 36 13.40 7.58 3.45
C PRO A 36 12.01 7.13 3.91
N PHE A 37 11.61 5.90 3.55
CA PHE A 37 10.28 5.35 3.86
C PHE A 37 9.07 6.11 3.26
N GLY A 38 9.27 6.93 2.23
CA GLY A 38 8.19 7.67 1.56
C GLY A 38 6.98 6.79 1.19
N GLY A 39 7.21 5.54 0.74
CA GLY A 39 6.14 4.58 0.49
C GLY A 39 5.29 4.27 1.72
N ASN A 40 5.91 4.08 2.89
CA ASN A 40 5.16 3.80 4.13
C ASN A 40 4.32 5.01 4.58
N ILE A 41 4.82 6.22 4.34
CA ILE A 41 4.06 7.45 4.61
C ILE A 41 2.83 7.53 3.70
N LEU A 42 3.00 7.23 2.41
CA LEU A 42 1.90 7.22 1.45
C LEU A 42 0.86 6.16 1.80
N THR A 43 1.29 4.95 2.15
CA THR A 43 0.39 3.89 2.62
C THR A 43 -0.40 4.32 3.86
N ALA A 44 0.26 4.94 4.84
CA ALA A 44 -0.41 5.44 6.05
C ALA A 44 -1.48 6.49 5.70
N ILE A 45 -1.19 7.43 4.81
CA ILE A 45 -2.14 8.45 4.34
C ILE A 45 -3.32 7.78 3.61
N GLY A 46 -3.05 6.83 2.71
CA GLY A 46 -4.07 6.08 2.00
C GLY A 46 -5.02 5.34 2.94
N ILE A 47 -4.46 4.65 3.93
CA ILE A 47 -5.23 3.94 4.97
C ILE A 47 -6.10 4.91 5.76
N ILE A 48 -5.57 6.06 6.19
CA ILE A 48 -6.32 7.09 6.92
C ILE A 48 -7.50 7.59 6.07
N ILE A 49 -7.28 7.89 4.79
CA ILE A 49 -8.34 8.30 3.87
C ILE A 49 -9.43 7.23 3.77
N LEU A 50 -9.05 5.97 3.53
CA LEU A 50 -9.99 4.86 3.39
C LEU A 50 -10.79 4.62 4.68
N ILE A 51 -10.15 4.60 5.83
CA ILE A 51 -10.82 4.42 7.12
C ILE A 51 -11.77 5.58 7.40
N SER A 52 -11.32 6.82 7.17
CA SER A 52 -12.16 8.01 7.37
C SER A 52 -13.44 7.96 6.53
N ILE A 53 -13.31 7.58 5.25
CA ILE A 53 -14.45 7.44 4.35
C ILE A 53 -15.36 6.27 4.78
N SER A 54 -14.81 5.21 5.34
CA SER A 54 -15.58 4.04 5.79
C SER A 54 -16.50 4.33 6.97
N TYR A 55 -16.26 5.39 7.73
CA TYR A 55 -17.20 5.86 8.75
C TYR A 55 -18.45 6.51 8.15
N VAL A 56 -18.32 7.11 6.95
CA VAL A 56 -19.45 7.72 6.23
C VAL A 56 -20.17 6.69 5.36
N TRP A 57 -19.42 5.84 4.67
CA TRP A 57 -19.96 4.84 3.75
C TRP A 57 -19.61 3.43 4.21
N THR A 58 -20.60 2.77 4.80
CA THR A 58 -20.43 1.43 5.36
C THR A 58 -20.63 0.29 4.35
N ASP A 59 -20.42 0.53 3.06
CA ASP A 59 -20.59 -0.47 2.02
C ASP A 59 -19.50 -1.55 2.08
N LYS A 60 -19.91 -2.82 2.02
CA LYS A 60 -18.96 -3.94 1.90
C LYS A 60 -18.24 -3.87 0.54
N GLY A 61 -16.95 -4.07 0.56
CA GLY A 61 -16.10 -4.02 -0.63
C GLY A 61 -15.72 -2.60 -1.05
N LEU A 62 -15.81 -1.61 -0.16
CA LEU A 62 -15.40 -0.24 -0.42
C LEU A 62 -13.90 -0.15 -0.64
N PHE A 63 -13.12 -0.77 0.24
CA PHE A 63 -11.65 -0.65 0.24
C PHE A 63 -11.01 -1.25 -1.02
N TRP A 64 -11.35 -2.50 -1.37
CA TRP A 64 -10.73 -3.13 -2.53
C TRP A 64 -11.10 -2.45 -3.85
N ARG A 65 -12.34 -1.93 -3.99
CA ARG A 65 -12.73 -1.16 -5.18
C ARG A 65 -12.01 0.18 -5.26
N ALA A 66 -11.90 0.88 -4.15
CA ALA A 66 -11.14 2.13 -4.07
C ALA A 66 -9.67 1.89 -4.38
N GLY A 67 -9.08 0.82 -3.83
CA GLY A 67 -7.71 0.42 -4.13
C GLY A 67 -7.48 0.05 -5.59
N LEU A 68 -8.43 -0.65 -6.22
CA LEU A 68 -8.36 -0.94 -7.65
C LEU A 68 -8.34 0.34 -8.49
N ILE A 69 -9.21 1.30 -8.17
CA ILE A 69 -9.27 2.59 -8.89
C ILE A 69 -7.99 3.37 -8.66
N CYS A 70 -7.51 3.47 -7.42
CA CYS A 70 -6.25 4.13 -7.09
C CYS A 70 -5.07 3.49 -7.84
N ALA A 71 -4.98 2.16 -7.86
CA ALA A 71 -3.94 1.43 -8.57
C ALA A 71 -3.97 1.70 -10.08
N LEU A 72 -5.16 1.71 -10.69
CA LEU A 72 -5.30 2.07 -12.11
C LEU A 72 -4.92 3.52 -12.37
N MET A 73 -5.31 4.46 -11.51
CA MET A 73 -4.94 5.87 -11.66
C MET A 73 -3.42 6.11 -11.46
N LYS A 74 -2.71 5.18 -10.81
CA LYS A 74 -1.25 5.25 -10.70
C LYS A 74 -0.55 5.19 -12.05
N THR A 75 -1.18 4.63 -13.09
CA THR A 75 -0.65 4.67 -14.46
C THR A 75 -0.50 6.10 -15.00
N LEU A 76 -1.25 7.06 -14.46
CA LEU A 76 -1.16 8.47 -14.82
C LEU A 76 -0.01 9.20 -14.09
N SER A 77 0.64 8.55 -13.15
CA SER A 77 1.78 9.12 -12.42
C SER A 77 3.02 9.19 -13.30
N PRO A 78 3.79 10.28 -13.29
CA PRO A 78 5.00 10.44 -14.11
C PRO A 78 6.19 9.57 -13.63
N SER A 79 5.99 8.62 -12.73
CA SER A 79 7.07 7.77 -12.21
C SER A 79 7.45 6.67 -13.20
N ALA A 80 8.76 6.40 -13.34
CA ALA A 80 9.28 5.36 -14.23
C ALA A 80 8.90 3.92 -13.81
N VAL A 81 8.60 3.70 -12.52
CA VAL A 81 8.22 2.40 -11.97
C VAL A 81 6.76 2.43 -11.57
N ILE A 82 5.90 1.78 -12.35
CA ILE A 82 4.44 1.83 -12.19
C ILE A 82 3.90 0.55 -11.55
N PHE A 83 4.36 -0.63 -12.01
CA PHE A 83 3.77 -1.92 -11.62
C PHE A 83 3.94 -2.25 -10.13
N GLY A 84 5.10 -2.00 -9.55
CA GLY A 84 5.36 -2.27 -8.14
C GLY A 84 4.38 -1.53 -7.21
N PRO A 85 4.27 -0.20 -7.31
CA PRO A 85 3.30 0.57 -6.55
C PRO A 85 1.84 0.19 -6.82
N MET A 86 1.46 -0.16 -8.06
CA MET A 86 0.09 -0.60 -8.36
C MET A 86 -0.28 -1.87 -7.61
N ILE A 87 0.61 -2.86 -7.62
CA ILE A 87 0.41 -4.12 -6.88
C ILE A 87 0.34 -3.85 -5.38
N ALA A 88 1.21 -2.98 -4.85
CA ALA A 88 1.20 -2.59 -3.45
C ALA A 88 -0.15 -1.98 -3.04
N ILE A 89 -0.59 -0.94 -3.71
CA ILE A 89 -1.83 -0.21 -3.43
C ILE A 89 -3.04 -1.17 -3.44
N PHE A 90 -3.12 -2.03 -4.46
CA PHE A 90 -4.23 -2.97 -4.56
C PHE A 90 -4.19 -4.02 -3.45
N THR A 91 -3.02 -4.58 -3.15
CA THR A 91 -2.86 -5.57 -2.08
C THR A 91 -3.13 -4.98 -0.70
N GLU A 92 -2.65 -3.77 -0.41
CA GLU A 92 -2.93 -3.04 0.82
C GLU A 92 -4.43 -2.86 1.05
N SER A 93 -5.16 -2.46 0.00
CA SER A 93 -6.61 -2.30 0.07
C SER A 93 -7.36 -3.63 0.28
N LEU A 94 -6.87 -4.72 -0.32
CA LEU A 94 -7.40 -6.06 -0.09
C LEU A 94 -7.17 -6.54 1.34
N LEU A 95 -5.98 -6.33 1.88
CA LEU A 95 -5.64 -6.70 3.26
C LEU A 95 -6.50 -5.93 4.27
N LEU A 96 -6.74 -4.64 4.02
CA LEU A 96 -7.62 -3.83 4.85
C LEU A 96 -9.08 -4.33 4.77
N GLU A 97 -9.60 -4.63 3.57
CA GLU A 97 -10.93 -5.19 3.39
C GLU A 97 -11.08 -6.55 4.09
N LEU A 98 -10.09 -7.43 3.92
CA LEU A 98 -10.08 -8.76 4.53
C LEU A 98 -10.09 -8.66 6.07
N SER A 99 -9.26 -7.79 6.63
CA SER A 99 -9.21 -7.58 8.07
C SER A 99 -10.53 -7.07 8.62
N VAL A 100 -11.14 -6.09 7.96
CA VAL A 100 -12.45 -5.56 8.34
C VAL A 100 -13.57 -6.60 8.12
N PHE A 101 -13.42 -7.49 7.15
CA PHE A 101 -14.36 -8.59 6.95
C PHE A 101 -14.30 -9.61 8.11
N VAL A 102 -13.10 -9.94 8.60
CA VAL A 102 -12.88 -10.93 9.68
C VAL A 102 -13.20 -10.35 11.05
N PHE A 103 -12.68 -9.16 11.36
CA PHE A 103 -12.78 -8.54 12.69
C PHE A 103 -13.93 -7.53 12.81
N GLY A 104 -14.69 -7.34 11.73
CA GLY A 104 -15.73 -6.33 11.66
C GLY A 104 -15.18 -4.91 11.51
N ARG A 105 -16.11 -3.94 11.43
CA ARG A 105 -15.79 -2.50 11.41
C ARG A 105 -15.56 -1.99 12.83
N SER A 106 -14.51 -2.48 13.43
CA SER A 106 -14.09 -2.17 14.79
C SER A 106 -12.69 -1.57 14.78
N LEU A 107 -12.30 -0.94 15.88
CA LEU A 107 -10.94 -0.46 16.05
C LEU A 107 -9.91 -1.58 15.81
N ALA A 108 -10.20 -2.79 16.30
CA ALA A 108 -9.34 -3.96 16.10
C ALA A 108 -9.21 -4.33 14.61
N GLY A 109 -10.31 -4.31 13.84
CA GLY A 109 -10.30 -4.58 12.41
C GLY A 109 -9.49 -3.57 11.62
N TYR A 110 -9.64 -2.29 11.93
CA TYR A 110 -8.86 -1.23 11.29
C TYR A 110 -7.38 -1.27 11.67
N LEU A 111 -7.05 -1.49 12.93
CA LEU A 111 -5.65 -1.62 13.38
C LEU A 111 -4.97 -2.84 12.74
N ALA A 112 -5.60 -4.02 12.80
CA ALA A 112 -5.06 -5.22 12.19
C ALA A 112 -4.86 -5.05 10.67
N GLY A 113 -5.84 -4.49 9.97
CA GLY A 113 -5.74 -4.21 8.53
C GLY A 113 -4.65 -3.22 8.18
N SER A 114 -4.50 -2.15 8.98
CA SER A 114 -3.44 -1.16 8.81
C SER A 114 -2.05 -1.77 9.02
N MET A 115 -1.89 -2.60 10.05
CA MET A 115 -0.61 -3.29 10.31
C MET A 115 -0.27 -4.28 9.18
N LEU A 116 -1.23 -5.04 8.68
CA LEU A 116 -1.02 -5.95 7.55
C LEU A 116 -0.64 -5.20 6.27
N ALA A 117 -1.35 -4.11 5.97
CA ALA A 117 -1.05 -3.28 4.79
C ALA A 117 0.36 -2.66 4.88
N MET A 118 0.74 -2.10 6.03
CA MET A 118 2.09 -1.55 6.22
C MET A 118 3.19 -2.63 6.17
N SER A 119 2.91 -3.82 6.72
CA SER A 119 3.83 -4.97 6.66
C SER A 119 4.05 -5.44 5.22
N TRP A 120 3.03 -5.36 4.37
CA TRP A 120 3.14 -5.70 2.95
C TRP A 120 4.19 -4.85 2.24
N ASN A 121 4.24 -3.55 2.52
CA ASN A 121 5.25 -2.65 1.96
C ASN A 121 6.69 -3.07 2.29
N LEU A 122 6.93 -3.50 3.53
CA LEU A 122 8.23 -4.03 3.95
C LEU A 122 8.53 -5.35 3.24
N PHE A 123 7.56 -6.25 3.20
CA PHE A 123 7.69 -7.54 2.52
C PHE A 123 8.01 -7.37 1.03
N GLN A 124 7.32 -6.47 0.34
CA GLN A 124 7.56 -6.20 -1.08
C GLN A 124 8.97 -5.63 -1.32
N LYS A 125 9.46 -4.76 -0.44
CA LYS A 125 10.84 -4.25 -0.53
C LYS A 125 11.86 -5.38 -0.36
N ILE A 126 11.69 -6.22 0.66
CA ILE A 126 12.57 -7.37 0.89
C ILE A 126 12.54 -8.33 -0.30
N ALA A 127 11.34 -8.65 -0.82
CA ALA A 127 11.19 -9.51 -1.98
C ALA A 127 11.89 -8.93 -3.22
N ASN A 128 11.73 -7.63 -3.48
CA ASN A 128 12.42 -6.97 -4.59
C ASN A 128 13.95 -7.01 -4.43
N TYR A 129 14.47 -6.79 -3.22
CA TYR A 129 15.91 -6.91 -2.95
C TYR A 129 16.40 -8.34 -3.17
N LEU A 130 15.65 -9.34 -2.71
CA LEU A 130 15.99 -10.75 -2.93
C LEU A 130 15.98 -11.14 -4.41
N ILE A 131 15.03 -10.63 -5.17
CA ILE A 131 14.93 -10.89 -6.62
C ILE A 131 16.07 -10.21 -7.38
N MET A 132 16.39 -8.95 -7.04
CA MET A 132 17.41 -8.17 -7.74
C MET A 132 18.84 -8.58 -7.40
N TYR A 133 19.09 -8.93 -6.15
CA TYR A 133 20.45 -9.25 -5.67
C TYR A 133 20.69 -10.74 -5.45
N GLY A 134 19.64 -11.57 -5.48
CA GLY A 134 19.72 -13.03 -5.48
C GLY A 134 20.75 -13.63 -4.53
N SER A 135 21.67 -14.46 -5.06
CA SER A 135 22.77 -15.10 -4.31
C SER A 135 23.81 -14.12 -3.76
N ASP A 136 23.90 -12.90 -4.30
CA ASP A 136 24.90 -11.92 -3.89
C ASP A 136 24.61 -11.36 -2.49
N ILE A 137 23.36 -11.37 -2.03
CA ILE A 137 23.02 -11.01 -0.64
C ILE A 137 23.67 -11.98 0.34
N ALA A 138 23.65 -13.27 0.05
CA ALA A 138 24.31 -14.28 0.88
C ALA A 138 25.82 -14.08 0.91
N LEU A 139 26.44 -13.67 -0.20
CA LEU A 139 27.85 -13.33 -0.29
C LEU A 139 28.19 -12.06 0.48
N VAL A 140 27.38 -11.00 0.38
CA VAL A 140 27.54 -9.76 1.13
C VAL A 140 27.41 -10.03 2.62
N TYR A 141 26.39 -10.79 3.05
CA TYR A 141 26.20 -11.15 4.45
C TYR A 141 27.37 -11.98 4.99
N SER A 142 27.86 -12.97 4.23
CA SER A 142 29.01 -13.77 4.59
C SER A 142 30.31 -12.97 4.67
N SER A 143 30.50 -11.99 3.79
CA SER A 143 31.65 -11.11 3.81
C SER A 143 31.62 -10.13 4.98
N LEU A 144 30.44 -9.61 5.34
CA LEU A 144 30.25 -8.78 6.54
C LEU A 144 30.52 -9.58 7.83
N LEU A 145 30.05 -10.84 7.91
CA LEU A 145 30.36 -11.73 9.04
C LEU A 145 31.87 -11.98 9.16
N LYS A 146 32.53 -12.26 8.04
CA LYS A 146 33.99 -12.46 8.02
C LYS A 146 34.76 -11.21 8.44
N MET A 147 34.30 -10.02 8.04
CA MET A 147 34.90 -8.75 8.50
C MET A 147 34.69 -8.54 10.00
N ALA A 148 33.49 -8.82 10.52
CA ALA A 148 33.21 -8.71 11.95
C ALA A 148 34.04 -9.70 12.78
N GLN A 149 34.23 -10.93 12.31
CA GLN A 149 35.09 -11.94 12.96
C GLN A 149 36.57 -11.58 12.93
N LYS A 150 37.02 -10.79 11.96
CA LYS A 150 38.44 -10.38 11.85
C LYS A 150 38.79 -9.17 12.74
N GLN A 151 37.74 -8.44 13.20
CA GLN A 151 37.91 -7.28 14.10
C GLN A 151 37.70 -7.63 15.59
N LEU A 152 37.27 -8.85 15.89
CA LEU A 152 37.21 -9.41 17.23
C LEU A 152 38.41 -10.31 17.50
#